data_2bb65f8d864a124bcdf333e33b1b060c
#
_entry.id   2bb65f8d864a124bcdf333e33b1b060c
#
_cell.length_a   1.000
_cell.length_b   1.000
_cell.length_c   1.000
_cell.angle_alpha   90.00
_cell.angle_beta   90.00
_cell.angle_gamma   90.00
#
_symmetry.space_group_name_H-M   'P 1'
#
loop_
_entity.id
_entity.type
_entity.pdbx_description
1 polymer ?
#
loop_
_entity_poly.entity_id
_entity_poly.type
_entity_poly.pdbx_seq_one_letter_code
_entity_poly.pdbx_strand_id
1 'polypeptide(L)'
;MDFATRTLICIPVGGSADIAPLLARLTALESDAANERNARLAADNALQASIGSETAARAAADTTLQSNINAEAITRIAEDGTTLASAKAYTDTKVAAGGGGALSFLQPYISLDVNSINGVSGPHIIFSGANVHVRSGSGSTDDNNTPTGLGNLFVGYDEQQTEAVSRTGSHNLIVGGQHSFTRHGGLAAGAANTLDGVSAFAAGVRNIAGGLGASVAGGTNNAASGDFSSVTGGAGNFAGGDSSSISGGQGNMTTAVASSVSGGRGNFANGLNASVTGGDGNSAGGEASTVSGGRGNNATSPFQHVP
;
A
#
# COMPACT_ATOMS: atom_id res chain seq x y z
N MET A 1 -24.20 13.49 -74.41
CA MET A 1 -23.77 14.26 -75.59
C MET A 1 -24.26 13.57 -76.83
N ASP A 2 -25.21 14.19 -77.46
CA ASP A 2 -25.87 13.67 -78.64
C ASP A 2 -25.01 14.00 -79.87
N PHE A 3 -24.57 12.95 -80.61
CA PHE A 3 -23.66 13.07 -81.77
C PHE A 3 -24.47 13.00 -83.10
N ALA A 4 -25.65 13.61 -83.08
CA ALA A 4 -26.58 13.38 -84.21
C ALA A 4 -26.62 14.51 -85.29
N THR A 5 -25.61 15.38 -85.36
CA THR A 5 -25.55 16.37 -86.48
C THR A 5 -24.12 16.52 -86.99
N ARG A 6 -23.73 15.60 -87.91
CA ARG A 6 -22.55 15.87 -88.73
C ARG A 6 -22.96 16.71 -89.96
N THR A 7 -22.70 17.98 -89.88
CA THR A 7 -22.76 18.87 -91.05
C THR A 7 -21.51 18.61 -91.87
N LEU A 8 -21.67 17.97 -92.99
CA LEU A 8 -20.64 17.85 -94.01
C LEU A 8 -20.39 19.17 -94.71
N ILE A 9 -19.27 19.84 -94.35
CA ILE A 9 -18.79 20.96 -95.13
C ILE A 9 -18.15 20.44 -96.38
N CYS A 10 -18.82 20.64 -97.52
CA CYS A 10 -18.27 20.34 -98.84
C CYS A 10 -17.22 21.42 -99.18
N ILE A 11 -15.94 21.12 -99.01
CA ILE A 11 -14.85 21.89 -99.59
C ILE A 11 -14.69 21.42 -101.02
N PRO A 12 -14.70 22.32 -102.06
CA PRO A 12 -14.44 21.90 -103.42
C PRO A 12 -12.99 21.54 -103.60
N VAL A 13 -12.63 20.29 -103.59
CA VAL A 13 -11.29 19.80 -103.81
C VAL A 13 -11.30 19.26 -105.26
N GLY A 14 -10.47 19.88 -106.11
CA GLY A 14 -10.19 19.34 -107.41
C GLY A 14 -9.42 18.02 -107.32
N GLY A 15 -10.07 16.96 -107.70
CA GLY A 15 -9.54 15.58 -107.79
C GLY A 15 -10.21 14.55 -106.89
N SER A 16 -11.17 13.81 -107.43
CA SER A 16 -11.90 12.78 -106.66
C SER A 16 -11.02 11.57 -106.23
N ALA A 17 -9.74 11.58 -106.60
CA ALA A 17 -8.85 10.44 -106.29
C ALA A 17 -8.28 10.44 -104.81
N ASP A 18 -8.23 11.57 -104.19
CA ASP A 18 -7.60 11.68 -102.88
C ASP A 18 -8.51 11.54 -101.63
N ILE A 19 -9.85 11.59 -101.87
CA ILE A 19 -10.81 11.49 -100.78
C ILE A 19 -11.15 10.07 -100.36
N ALA A 20 -11.14 9.13 -101.33
CA ALA A 20 -11.50 7.73 -101.14
C ALA A 20 -10.57 7.01 -100.16
N PRO A 21 -9.20 7.19 -100.18
CA PRO A 21 -8.28 6.60 -99.19
C PRO A 21 -8.47 7.20 -97.82
N LEU A 22 -8.78 8.51 -97.73
CA LEU A 22 -9.01 9.16 -96.42
C LEU A 22 -10.35 8.69 -95.80
N LEU A 23 -11.37 8.50 -96.60
CA LEU A 23 -12.65 7.97 -96.13
C LEU A 23 -12.52 6.52 -95.69
N ALA A 24 -11.77 5.68 -96.44
CA ALA A 24 -11.49 4.31 -96.04
C ALA A 24 -10.71 4.25 -94.71
N ARG A 25 -9.71 5.14 -94.48
CA ARG A 25 -8.96 5.22 -93.19
C ARG A 25 -9.88 5.72 -92.04
N LEU A 26 -10.79 6.65 -92.32
CA LEU A 26 -11.72 7.12 -91.29
C LEU A 26 -12.66 5.99 -90.90
N THR A 27 -13.24 5.25 -91.85
CA THR A 27 -14.09 4.12 -91.57
C THR A 27 -13.36 3.00 -90.82
N ALA A 28 -12.10 2.75 -91.12
CA ALA A 28 -11.30 1.79 -90.40
C ALA A 28 -11.02 2.26 -88.95
N LEU A 29 -10.68 3.53 -88.76
CA LEU A 29 -10.54 4.08 -87.45
C LEU A 29 -11.80 4.11 -86.57
N GLU A 30 -12.96 4.37 -87.23
CA GLU A 30 -14.28 4.27 -86.57
C GLU A 30 -14.57 2.85 -86.11
N SER A 31 -14.24 1.86 -86.97
CA SER A 31 -14.38 0.45 -86.66
C SER A 31 -13.46 0.02 -85.50
N ASP A 32 -12.21 0.41 -85.59
CA ASP A 32 -11.23 0.08 -84.52
C ASP A 32 -11.64 0.73 -83.14
N ALA A 33 -12.08 1.98 -83.19
CA ALA A 33 -12.60 2.63 -82.00
C ALA A 33 -13.86 1.98 -81.39
N ALA A 34 -14.72 1.50 -82.26
CA ALA A 34 -15.91 0.72 -81.86
C ALA A 34 -15.53 -0.65 -81.27
N ASN A 35 -14.57 -1.34 -81.89
CA ASN A 35 -14.07 -2.64 -81.40
C ASN A 35 -13.35 -2.46 -80.01
N GLU A 36 -12.53 -1.41 -79.84
CA GLU A 36 -11.90 -1.15 -78.61
C GLU A 36 -12.90 -0.78 -77.50
N ARG A 37 -13.91 0.03 -77.83
CA ARG A 37 -14.99 0.35 -76.89
C ARG A 37 -15.72 -0.87 -76.39
N ASN A 38 -16.07 -1.79 -77.35
CA ASN A 38 -16.72 -3.02 -77.04
C ASN A 38 -15.87 -3.97 -76.21
N ALA A 39 -14.55 -4.04 -76.48
CA ALA A 39 -13.59 -4.80 -75.70
C ALA A 39 -13.47 -4.28 -74.28
N ARG A 40 -13.38 -2.95 -74.08
CA ARG A 40 -13.38 -2.31 -72.74
C ARG A 40 -14.67 -2.58 -72.01
N LEU A 41 -15.84 -2.43 -72.69
CA LEU A 41 -17.12 -2.72 -72.03
C LEU A 41 -17.24 -4.19 -71.61
N ALA A 42 -16.75 -5.13 -72.42
CA ALA A 42 -16.71 -6.54 -72.04
C ALA A 42 -15.80 -6.83 -70.88
N ALA A 43 -14.60 -6.13 -70.80
CA ALA A 43 -13.67 -6.26 -69.72
C ALA A 43 -14.23 -5.66 -68.40
N ASP A 44 -14.87 -4.49 -68.48
CA ASP A 44 -15.53 -3.84 -67.36
C ASP A 44 -16.67 -4.70 -66.78
N ASN A 45 -17.50 -5.31 -67.68
CA ASN A 45 -18.54 -6.20 -67.22
C ASN A 45 -17.98 -7.50 -66.59
N ALA A 46 -16.89 -8.04 -67.13
CA ALA A 46 -16.21 -9.17 -66.49
C ALA A 46 -15.61 -8.84 -65.12
N LEU A 47 -14.98 -7.66 -65.02
CA LEU A 47 -14.46 -7.19 -63.76
C LEU A 47 -15.58 -6.96 -62.72
N GLN A 48 -16.69 -6.33 -63.13
CA GLN A 48 -17.85 -6.14 -62.27
C GLN A 48 -18.45 -7.45 -61.80
N ALA A 49 -18.51 -8.46 -62.65
CA ALA A 49 -18.96 -9.79 -62.27
C ALA A 49 -18.00 -10.47 -61.28
N SER A 50 -16.70 -10.29 -61.48
CA SER A 50 -15.67 -10.80 -60.56
C SER A 50 -15.75 -10.14 -59.20
N ILE A 51 -15.91 -8.80 -59.14
CA ILE A 51 -16.12 -8.05 -57.91
C ILE A 51 -17.39 -8.54 -57.20
N GLY A 52 -18.48 -8.74 -57.92
CA GLY A 52 -19.71 -9.28 -57.35
C GLY A 52 -19.52 -10.67 -56.71
N SER A 53 -18.79 -11.53 -57.40
CA SER A 53 -18.51 -12.90 -56.93
C SER A 53 -17.60 -12.86 -55.66
N GLU A 54 -16.57 -12.04 -55.67
CA GLU A 54 -15.67 -11.87 -54.51
C GLU A 54 -16.42 -11.29 -53.32
N THR A 55 -17.26 -10.28 -53.55
CA THR A 55 -18.08 -9.68 -52.50
C THR A 55 -19.02 -10.71 -51.85
N ALA A 56 -19.67 -11.53 -52.66
CA ALA A 56 -20.53 -12.61 -52.18
C ALA A 56 -19.74 -13.68 -51.40
N ALA A 57 -18.56 -14.06 -51.90
CA ALA A 57 -17.69 -15.01 -51.22
C ALA A 57 -17.22 -14.51 -49.87
N ARG A 58 -16.83 -13.24 -49.78
CA ARG A 58 -16.44 -12.61 -48.50
C ARG A 58 -17.60 -12.54 -47.51
N ALA A 59 -18.77 -12.13 -47.97
CA ALA A 59 -19.94 -12.08 -47.11
C ALA A 59 -20.33 -13.46 -46.55
N ALA A 60 -20.20 -14.52 -47.36
CA ALA A 60 -20.41 -15.89 -46.92
C ALA A 60 -19.34 -16.35 -45.90
N ALA A 61 -18.08 -16.01 -46.16
CA ALA A 61 -16.98 -16.30 -45.22
C ALA A 61 -17.15 -15.58 -43.89
N ASP A 62 -17.50 -14.30 -43.91
CA ASP A 62 -17.77 -13.51 -42.72
C ASP A 62 -18.94 -14.08 -41.90
N THR A 63 -20.01 -14.49 -42.55
CA THR A 63 -21.14 -15.15 -41.90
C THR A 63 -20.73 -16.47 -41.23
N THR A 64 -19.90 -17.25 -41.90
CA THR A 64 -19.37 -18.51 -41.37
C THR A 64 -18.44 -18.25 -40.18
N LEU A 65 -17.56 -17.27 -40.29
CA LEU A 65 -16.65 -16.87 -39.21
C LEU A 65 -17.42 -16.39 -37.99
N GLN A 66 -18.43 -15.54 -38.18
CA GLN A 66 -19.28 -15.07 -37.08
C GLN A 66 -20.02 -16.22 -36.40
N SER A 67 -20.51 -17.19 -37.16
CA SER A 67 -21.15 -18.38 -36.61
C SER A 67 -20.18 -19.22 -35.77
N ASN A 68 -18.95 -19.39 -36.25
CA ASN A 68 -17.91 -20.12 -35.53
C ASN A 68 -17.50 -19.39 -34.23
N ILE A 69 -17.37 -18.06 -34.28
CA ILE A 69 -17.09 -17.24 -33.08
C ILE A 69 -18.20 -17.38 -32.04
N ASN A 70 -19.45 -17.35 -32.47
CA ASN A 70 -20.59 -17.52 -31.56
C ASN A 70 -20.62 -18.93 -30.95
N ALA A 71 -20.36 -19.96 -31.76
CA ALA A 71 -20.27 -21.34 -31.26
C ALA A 71 -19.12 -21.53 -30.26
N GLU A 72 -17.96 -21.00 -30.56
CA GLU A 72 -16.80 -21.02 -29.65
C GLU A 72 -17.12 -20.30 -28.35
N ALA A 73 -17.73 -19.12 -28.41
CA ALA A 73 -18.14 -18.38 -27.23
C ALA A 73 -19.08 -19.17 -26.32
N ILE A 74 -20.07 -19.85 -26.92
CA ILE A 74 -21.01 -20.71 -26.18
C ILE A 74 -20.26 -21.90 -25.54
N THR A 75 -19.36 -22.54 -26.29
CA THR A 75 -18.56 -23.66 -25.79
C THR A 75 -17.70 -23.22 -24.59
N ARG A 76 -17.01 -22.10 -24.71
CA ARG A 76 -16.16 -21.56 -23.63
C ARG A 76 -16.98 -21.21 -22.38
N ILE A 77 -18.13 -20.57 -22.54
CA ILE A 77 -19.03 -20.28 -21.41
C ILE A 77 -19.45 -21.56 -20.69
N ALA A 78 -19.75 -22.61 -21.42
CA ALA A 78 -20.12 -23.90 -20.83
C ALA A 78 -18.95 -24.60 -20.14
N GLU A 79 -17.75 -24.56 -20.72
CA GLU A 79 -16.52 -25.11 -20.13
C GLU A 79 -16.09 -24.32 -18.88
N ASP A 80 -16.13 -22.99 -18.92
CA ASP A 80 -15.86 -22.13 -17.77
C ASP A 80 -16.86 -22.40 -16.66
N GLY A 81 -18.14 -22.55 -16.97
CA GLY A 81 -19.19 -22.94 -16.02
C GLY A 81 -18.91 -24.30 -15.37
N THR A 82 -18.48 -25.28 -16.16
CA THR A 82 -18.12 -26.62 -15.66
C THR A 82 -16.89 -26.58 -14.79
N THR A 83 -15.87 -25.82 -15.21
CA THR A 83 -14.64 -25.62 -14.46
C THR A 83 -14.92 -24.94 -13.12
N LEU A 84 -15.72 -23.87 -13.14
CA LEU A 84 -16.12 -23.17 -11.91
C LEU A 84 -16.92 -24.07 -10.97
N ALA A 85 -17.87 -24.85 -11.48
CA ALA A 85 -18.64 -25.81 -10.69
C ALA A 85 -17.75 -26.90 -10.07
N SER A 86 -16.77 -27.40 -10.84
CA SER A 86 -15.79 -28.40 -10.36
C SER A 86 -14.87 -27.81 -9.31
N ALA A 87 -14.36 -26.58 -9.51
CA ALA A 87 -13.53 -25.89 -8.55
C ALA A 87 -14.31 -25.61 -7.25
N LYS A 88 -15.56 -25.19 -7.37
CA LYS A 88 -16.45 -24.99 -6.22
C LYS A 88 -16.71 -26.30 -5.48
N ALA A 89 -17.04 -27.38 -6.19
CA ALA A 89 -17.27 -28.70 -5.59
C ALA A 89 -16.01 -29.25 -4.93
N TYR A 90 -14.83 -29.04 -5.54
CA TYR A 90 -13.54 -29.39 -4.91
C TYR A 90 -13.32 -28.58 -3.62
N THR A 91 -13.55 -27.26 -3.67
CA THR A 91 -13.44 -26.39 -2.50
C THR A 91 -14.43 -26.80 -1.41
N ASP A 92 -15.72 -27.01 -1.76
CA ASP A 92 -16.73 -27.43 -0.82
C ASP A 92 -16.43 -28.81 -0.22
N THR A 93 -15.91 -29.75 -1.02
CA THR A 93 -15.47 -31.08 -0.56
C THR A 93 -14.24 -30.99 0.37
N LYS A 94 -13.27 -30.15 0.03
CA LYS A 94 -12.09 -29.90 0.88
C LYS A 94 -12.45 -29.16 2.13
N VAL A 95 -13.35 -28.18 2.04
CA VAL A 95 -13.96 -27.49 3.16
C VAL A 95 -14.72 -28.49 4.07
N ALA A 96 -15.51 -29.41 3.49
CA ALA A 96 -16.26 -30.41 4.25
C ALA A 96 -15.39 -31.56 4.77
N ALA A 97 -14.38 -31.99 4.01
CA ALA A 97 -13.48 -33.14 4.36
C ALA A 97 -12.25 -32.78 5.21
N GLY A 98 -12.17 -31.53 5.70
CA GLY A 98 -11.07 -31.08 6.53
C GLY A 98 -10.28 -29.90 5.97
N GLY A 99 -10.66 -29.38 4.80
CA GLY A 99 -10.14 -28.13 4.27
C GLY A 99 -10.94 -26.91 4.80
N GLY A 100 -12.26 -27.04 5.02
CA GLY A 100 -13.06 -26.16 5.88
C GLY A 100 -12.94 -26.59 7.34
N GLY A 101 -12.53 -27.83 7.55
CA GLY A 101 -12.14 -28.35 8.83
C GLY A 101 -10.85 -27.75 9.37
N ALA A 102 -9.97 -27.18 8.54
CA ALA A 102 -8.82 -26.44 9.07
C ALA A 102 -9.24 -25.22 9.89
N LEU A 103 -10.44 -24.68 9.68
CA LEU A 103 -10.97 -23.56 10.46
C LEU A 103 -12.27 -23.89 11.21
N SER A 104 -12.92 -25.05 10.94
CA SER A 104 -14.17 -25.45 11.63
C SER A 104 -13.98 -25.66 13.13
N PHE A 105 -12.78 -26.07 13.56
CA PHE A 105 -12.43 -26.15 14.98
C PHE A 105 -12.35 -24.78 15.67
N LEU A 106 -12.25 -23.69 14.88
CA LEU A 106 -12.27 -22.32 15.41
C LEU A 106 -13.69 -21.79 15.60
N GLN A 107 -14.72 -22.40 14.97
CA GLN A 107 -16.13 -21.94 15.09
C GLN A 107 -16.63 -21.75 16.53
N PRO A 108 -16.27 -22.61 17.51
CA PRO A 108 -16.65 -22.36 18.90
C PRO A 108 -15.98 -21.13 19.51
N TYR A 109 -14.87 -20.65 18.92
CA TYR A 109 -14.03 -19.62 19.50
C TYR A 109 -14.01 -18.31 18.71
N ILE A 110 -14.43 -18.33 17.43
CA ILE A 110 -14.44 -17.14 16.55
C ILE A 110 -15.85 -16.98 15.97
N SER A 111 -16.43 -15.79 16.13
CA SER A 111 -17.69 -15.41 15.51
C SER A 111 -17.59 -14.04 14.82
N LEU A 112 -18.47 -13.83 13.83
CA LEU A 112 -18.67 -12.55 13.16
C LEU A 112 -20.00 -11.96 13.62
N ASP A 113 -19.99 -10.75 14.17
CA ASP A 113 -21.19 -9.96 14.42
C ASP A 113 -21.14 -8.69 13.57
N VAL A 114 -22.18 -8.47 12.80
CA VAL A 114 -22.30 -7.30 11.90
C VAL A 114 -23.06 -6.13 12.53
N ASN A 115 -23.64 -6.35 13.69
CA ASN A 115 -24.41 -5.34 14.41
C ASN A 115 -23.50 -4.44 15.25
N SER A 116 -24.07 -3.37 15.78
CA SER A 116 -23.36 -2.54 16.76
C SER A 116 -23.29 -3.25 18.11
N ILE A 117 -22.12 -3.29 18.73
CA ILE A 117 -21.89 -3.80 20.08
C ILE A 117 -21.46 -2.64 20.98
N ASN A 118 -22.24 -2.36 22.03
CA ASN A 118 -21.95 -1.30 23.00
C ASN A 118 -21.69 0.08 22.36
N GLY A 119 -22.40 0.41 21.26
CA GLY A 119 -22.25 1.67 20.55
C GLY A 119 -21.10 1.70 19.52
N VAL A 120 -20.32 0.64 19.39
CA VAL A 120 -19.29 0.50 18.36
C VAL A 120 -19.90 -0.18 17.13
N SER A 121 -19.76 0.43 15.96
CA SER A 121 -20.28 -0.10 14.70
C SER A 121 -19.53 -1.36 14.26
N GLY A 122 -20.27 -2.36 13.76
CA GLY A 122 -19.69 -3.57 13.17
C GLY A 122 -19.10 -3.36 11.77
N PRO A 123 -18.52 -4.40 11.17
CA PRO A 123 -18.48 -5.80 11.66
C PRO A 123 -17.45 -6.05 12.77
N HIS A 124 -17.77 -7.00 13.65
CA HIS A 124 -16.89 -7.42 14.76
C HIS A 124 -16.43 -8.86 14.54
N ILE A 125 -15.11 -9.12 14.66
CA ILE A 125 -14.58 -10.47 14.81
C ILE A 125 -14.38 -10.70 16.30
N ILE A 126 -15.08 -11.69 16.84
CA ILE A 126 -15.13 -11.95 18.27
C ILE A 126 -14.44 -13.28 18.56
N PHE A 127 -13.46 -13.25 19.46
CA PHE A 127 -12.83 -14.44 20.02
C PHE A 127 -13.46 -14.71 21.40
N SER A 128 -14.03 -15.91 21.59
CA SER A 128 -14.72 -16.30 22.82
C SER A 128 -14.19 -17.65 23.34
N GLY A 129 -13.90 -17.71 24.65
CA GLY A 129 -13.49 -18.98 25.29
C GLY A 129 -12.12 -19.50 24.84
N ALA A 130 -11.26 -18.64 24.27
CA ALA A 130 -9.94 -19.01 23.83
C ALA A 130 -8.93 -17.88 24.10
N ASN A 131 -7.65 -18.25 24.22
CA ASN A 131 -6.52 -17.31 24.22
C ASN A 131 -6.03 -17.09 22.80
N VAL A 132 -5.70 -15.84 22.46
CA VAL A 132 -5.06 -15.50 21.18
C VAL A 132 -3.55 -15.34 21.39
N HIS A 133 -2.77 -16.19 20.74
CA HIS A 133 -1.32 -16.13 20.77
C HIS A 133 -0.81 -15.58 19.44
N VAL A 134 -0.07 -14.47 19.50
CA VAL A 134 0.68 -13.92 18.36
C VAL A 134 2.15 -14.23 18.57
N ARG A 135 2.76 -15.06 17.70
CA ARG A 135 4.10 -15.62 17.89
C ARG A 135 4.95 -15.44 16.64
N SER A 136 6.25 -15.24 16.83
CA SER A 136 7.24 -15.17 15.73
C SER A 136 7.51 -16.53 15.04
N GLY A 137 7.27 -17.63 15.74
CA GLY A 137 7.62 -18.96 15.28
C GLY A 137 9.00 -19.45 15.74
N SER A 138 9.76 -18.62 16.43
CA SER A 138 11.11 -18.97 16.95
C SER A 138 11.11 -19.99 18.10
N GLY A 139 9.97 -20.11 18.79
CA GLY A 139 9.84 -20.93 20.00
C GLY A 139 10.16 -20.19 21.29
N SER A 140 10.63 -18.95 21.24
CA SER A 140 10.97 -18.12 22.40
C SER A 140 10.45 -16.69 22.22
N THR A 141 10.05 -16.02 23.32
CA THR A 141 9.57 -14.62 23.30
C THR A 141 10.68 -13.64 22.96
N ASP A 142 11.91 -13.93 23.32
CA ASP A 142 13.09 -13.13 23.01
C ASP A 142 13.70 -13.44 21.64
N ASP A 143 13.08 -14.36 20.87
CA ASP A 143 13.59 -14.87 19.59
C ASP A 143 15.06 -15.37 19.71
N ASN A 144 15.43 -15.91 20.85
CA ASN A 144 16.80 -16.32 21.18
C ASN A 144 17.82 -15.19 21.00
N ASN A 145 17.47 -13.97 21.45
CA ASN A 145 18.21 -12.72 21.32
C ASN A 145 18.44 -12.24 19.87
N THR A 146 17.72 -12.81 18.91
CA THR A 146 17.77 -12.37 17.50
C THR A 146 16.36 -12.06 17.01
N PRO A 147 15.87 -10.84 17.23
CA PRO A 147 14.51 -10.44 16.84
C PRO A 147 14.27 -10.71 15.35
N THR A 148 13.14 -11.35 15.05
CA THR A 148 12.77 -11.78 13.69
C THR A 148 11.88 -10.76 12.97
N GLY A 149 11.40 -9.72 13.65
CA GLY A 149 10.39 -8.79 13.15
C GLY A 149 8.97 -9.36 13.15
N LEU A 150 8.76 -10.56 13.69
CA LEU A 150 7.49 -11.28 13.66
C LEU A 150 6.84 -11.35 15.05
N GLY A 151 5.61 -11.85 15.11
CA GLY A 151 4.88 -11.99 16.37
C GLY A 151 4.38 -10.67 16.97
N ASN A 152 4.38 -9.57 16.21
CA ASN A 152 3.85 -8.29 16.65
C ASN A 152 2.33 -8.20 16.42
N LEU A 153 1.62 -7.49 17.29
CA LEU A 153 0.22 -7.13 17.11
C LEU A 153 0.10 -5.65 16.77
N PHE A 154 -0.41 -5.36 15.58
CA PHE A 154 -0.64 -3.99 15.10
C PHE A 154 -2.11 -3.60 15.24
N VAL A 155 -2.36 -2.43 15.80
CA VAL A 155 -3.66 -1.76 15.82
C VAL A 155 -3.52 -0.42 15.12
N GLY A 156 -3.91 -0.37 13.86
CA GLY A 156 -3.65 0.73 12.93
C GLY A 156 -2.80 0.25 11.74
N TYR A 157 -2.41 1.17 10.89
CA TYR A 157 -1.61 0.86 9.69
C TYR A 157 -0.11 0.96 9.91
N ASP A 158 0.31 1.60 11.01
CA ASP A 158 1.72 1.92 11.33
C ASP A 158 2.47 2.45 10.10
N GLU A 159 1.93 3.51 9.48
CA GLU A 159 2.47 4.14 8.28
C GLU A 159 3.95 4.46 8.46
N GLN A 160 4.71 4.33 7.37
CA GLN A 160 6.13 4.60 7.42
C GLN A 160 6.42 6.10 7.55
N GLN A 161 7.39 6.47 8.37
CA GLN A 161 7.93 7.83 8.38
C GLN A 161 8.72 8.10 7.09
N THR A 162 8.94 9.39 6.78
CA THR A 162 9.84 9.80 5.70
C THR A 162 11.29 9.43 5.99
N GLU A 163 11.64 9.29 7.27
CA GLU A 163 12.95 8.81 7.70
C GLU A 163 12.91 7.29 7.96
N ALA A 164 14.05 6.63 7.77
CA ALA A 164 14.16 5.19 7.96
C ALA A 164 13.88 4.81 9.43
N VAL A 165 12.80 4.05 9.65
CA VAL A 165 12.47 3.45 10.94
C VAL A 165 12.91 2.01 10.97
N SER A 166 13.38 1.54 12.13
CA SER A 166 13.69 0.13 12.33
C SER A 166 12.49 -0.60 12.92
N ARG A 167 12.07 -1.70 12.30
CA ARG A 167 10.94 -2.55 12.72
C ARG A 167 11.36 -4.02 12.82
N THR A 168 12.54 -4.23 13.36
CA THR A 168 13.13 -5.57 13.51
C THR A 168 12.70 -6.28 14.77
N GLY A 169 12.09 -5.56 15.71
CA GLY A 169 11.63 -6.10 16.99
C GLY A 169 10.46 -7.08 16.86
N SER A 170 10.33 -7.99 17.83
CA SER A 170 9.34 -9.07 17.84
C SER A 170 8.44 -9.00 19.08
N HIS A 171 7.24 -9.61 19.00
CA HIS A 171 6.32 -9.75 20.14
C HIS A 171 5.97 -8.43 20.82
N ASN A 172 5.78 -7.35 20.03
CA ASN A 172 5.37 -6.04 20.51
C ASN A 172 3.88 -5.81 20.24
N LEU A 173 3.25 -4.96 21.03
CA LEU A 173 1.95 -4.36 20.75
C LEU A 173 2.15 -2.93 20.21
N ILE A 174 1.74 -2.70 18.98
CA ILE A 174 1.93 -1.44 18.26
C ILE A 174 0.56 -0.84 17.96
N VAL A 175 0.28 0.34 18.51
CA VAL A 175 -1.00 1.05 18.37
C VAL A 175 -0.77 2.45 17.80
N GLY A 176 -1.24 2.70 16.60
CA GLY A 176 -1.04 3.98 15.91
C GLY A 176 -0.09 3.87 14.74
N GLY A 177 0.68 4.92 14.46
CA GLY A 177 1.51 4.98 13.27
C GLY A 177 2.93 5.48 13.49
N GLN A 178 3.81 5.18 12.53
CA GLN A 178 5.17 5.70 12.44
C GLN A 178 6.11 5.25 13.56
N HIS A 179 5.84 4.10 14.17
CA HIS A 179 6.67 3.59 15.27
C HIS A 179 7.95 2.90 14.78
N SER A 180 9.01 2.98 15.60
CA SER A 180 10.25 2.22 15.47
C SER A 180 10.37 1.26 16.65
N PHE A 181 10.78 0.01 16.42
CA PHE A 181 10.97 -0.99 17.47
C PHE A 181 12.04 -2.01 17.06
N THR A 182 13.03 -2.20 17.90
CA THR A 182 14.19 -3.05 17.63
C THR A 182 14.29 -4.27 18.54
N ARG A 183 13.56 -4.26 19.66
CA ARG A 183 13.58 -5.31 20.69
C ARG A 183 12.20 -5.97 20.83
N HIS A 184 12.04 -6.81 21.83
CA HIS A 184 10.83 -7.59 22.05
C HIS A 184 10.10 -7.19 23.35
N GLY A 185 8.81 -7.58 23.39
CA GLY A 185 7.98 -7.46 24.59
C GLY A 185 7.54 -6.04 24.93
N GLY A 186 7.65 -5.10 23.97
CA GLY A 186 7.32 -3.70 24.18
C GLY A 186 5.89 -3.33 23.80
N LEU A 187 5.49 -2.11 24.18
CA LEU A 187 4.24 -1.50 23.77
C LEU A 187 4.49 -0.06 23.30
N ALA A 188 4.12 0.24 22.05
CA ALA A 188 4.08 1.60 21.52
C ALA A 188 2.64 2.04 21.28
N ALA A 189 2.27 3.25 21.72
CA ALA A 189 0.95 3.82 21.48
C ALA A 189 1.02 5.29 21.11
N GLY A 190 0.30 5.72 20.08
CA GLY A 190 0.27 7.09 19.60
C GLY A 190 0.97 7.27 18.26
N ALA A 191 1.99 8.12 18.17
CA ALA A 191 2.67 8.37 16.90
C ALA A 191 4.18 8.55 17.05
N ALA A 192 4.95 7.96 16.14
CA ALA A 192 6.39 8.15 15.99
C ALA A 192 7.23 7.84 17.24
N ASN A 193 6.76 6.89 18.07
CA ASN A 193 7.52 6.47 19.25
C ASN A 193 8.57 5.40 18.89
N THR A 194 9.64 5.34 19.67
CA THR A 194 10.73 4.37 19.49
C THR A 194 10.84 3.46 20.71
N LEU A 195 10.89 2.15 20.46
CA LEU A 195 11.14 1.09 21.44
C LEU A 195 12.47 0.40 21.12
N ASP A 196 13.55 0.84 21.75
CA ASP A 196 14.87 0.23 21.60
C ASP A 196 15.26 -0.63 22.81
N GLY A 197 14.49 -0.56 23.89
CA GLY A 197 14.64 -1.41 25.07
C GLY A 197 13.80 -2.69 25.00
N VAL A 198 14.28 -3.75 25.63
CA VAL A 198 13.49 -4.94 25.94
C VAL A 198 12.39 -4.59 26.94
N SER A 199 11.15 -5.03 26.71
CA SER A 199 10.00 -4.76 27.58
C SER A 199 9.75 -3.27 27.79
N ALA A 200 10.09 -2.44 26.81
CA ALA A 200 9.94 -0.99 26.87
C ALA A 200 8.49 -0.54 26.61
N PHE A 201 8.11 0.59 27.19
CA PHE A 201 6.82 1.21 26.99
C PHE A 201 6.96 2.66 26.52
N ALA A 202 6.35 3.02 25.39
CA ALA A 202 6.32 4.40 24.94
C ALA A 202 4.91 4.78 24.44
N ALA A 203 4.30 5.77 25.07
CA ALA A 203 3.03 6.34 24.63
C ALA A 203 3.17 7.85 24.34
N GLY A 204 2.29 8.41 23.50
CA GLY A 204 2.33 9.82 23.10
C GLY A 204 2.96 10.03 21.74
N VAL A 205 3.78 11.08 21.58
CA VAL A 205 4.31 11.46 20.27
C VAL A 205 5.84 11.64 20.32
N ARG A 206 6.57 10.95 19.45
CA ARG A 206 8.04 11.03 19.33
C ARG A 206 8.79 10.76 20.62
N ASN A 207 8.29 9.84 21.44
CA ASN A 207 8.95 9.43 22.67
C ASN A 207 9.87 8.24 22.41
N ILE A 208 10.93 8.11 23.20
CA ILE A 208 11.93 7.05 23.11
C ILE A 208 11.97 6.29 24.44
N ALA A 209 11.76 4.98 24.40
CA ALA A 209 12.02 4.07 25.50
C ALA A 209 13.18 3.15 25.10
N GLY A 210 14.40 3.53 25.51
CA GLY A 210 15.66 2.95 25.05
C GLY A 210 16.27 1.91 25.97
N GLY A 211 16.08 2.03 27.28
CA GLY A 211 16.62 1.08 28.26
C GLY A 211 15.76 -0.18 28.43
N LEU A 212 16.34 -1.22 29.03
CA LEU A 212 15.60 -2.40 29.49
C LEU A 212 14.50 -1.97 30.48
N GLY A 213 13.25 -2.33 30.21
CA GLY A 213 12.10 -1.95 31.03
C GLY A 213 11.86 -0.44 31.15
N ALA A 214 12.46 0.36 30.27
CA ALA A 214 12.26 1.80 30.26
C ALA A 214 10.83 2.18 29.85
N SER A 215 10.31 3.27 30.44
CA SER A 215 8.94 3.68 30.19
C SER A 215 8.79 5.18 29.94
N VAL A 216 8.03 5.55 28.90
CA VAL A 216 7.51 6.90 28.70
C VAL A 216 5.98 6.81 28.60
N ALA A 217 5.28 7.28 29.63
CA ALA A 217 3.82 7.09 29.71
C ALA A 217 3.02 8.10 28.89
N GLY A 218 3.65 9.18 28.40
CA GLY A 218 2.97 10.17 27.58
C GLY A 218 3.85 11.36 27.20
N GLY A 219 3.20 12.39 26.66
CA GLY A 219 3.86 13.64 26.26
C GLY A 219 4.52 13.58 24.89
N THR A 220 5.48 14.45 24.68
CA THR A 220 6.14 14.58 23.38
C THR A 220 7.66 14.75 23.53
N ASN A 221 8.42 14.11 22.63
CA ASN A 221 9.88 14.19 22.58
C ASN A 221 10.58 13.86 23.91
N ASN A 222 10.01 12.97 24.72
CA ASN A 222 10.63 12.49 25.94
C ASN A 222 11.48 11.24 25.67
N ALA A 223 12.54 11.04 26.43
CA ALA A 223 13.37 9.86 26.32
C ALA A 223 13.67 9.25 27.72
N ALA A 224 13.43 7.94 27.82
CA ALA A 224 13.84 7.09 28.93
C ALA A 224 14.90 6.12 28.39
N SER A 225 16.19 6.42 28.62
CA SER A 225 17.31 5.70 27.99
C SER A 225 18.09 4.82 28.96
N GLY A 226 18.04 5.09 30.29
CA GLY A 226 18.59 4.18 31.29
C GLY A 226 17.73 2.95 31.50
N ASP A 227 18.32 1.86 31.97
CA ASP A 227 17.58 0.67 32.34
C ASP A 227 16.61 0.98 33.50
N PHE A 228 15.36 0.53 33.35
CA PHE A 228 14.26 0.80 34.29
C PHE A 228 13.98 2.30 34.52
N SER A 229 14.49 3.18 33.67
CA SER A 229 14.20 4.60 33.73
C SER A 229 12.76 4.94 33.32
N SER A 230 12.24 6.04 33.83
CA SER A 230 10.86 6.43 33.55
C SER A 230 10.67 7.92 33.31
N VAL A 231 9.82 8.26 32.33
CA VAL A 231 9.27 9.62 32.16
C VAL A 231 7.74 9.49 32.10
N THR A 232 7.04 10.11 33.08
CA THR A 232 5.57 10.00 33.10
C THR A 232 4.92 10.85 32.01
N GLY A 233 5.52 12.00 31.66
CA GLY A 233 4.99 12.86 30.61
C GLY A 233 5.77 14.17 30.43
N GLY A 234 5.10 15.19 29.89
CA GLY A 234 5.70 16.49 29.60
C GLY A 234 6.33 16.58 28.21
N ALA A 235 7.34 17.43 28.07
CA ALA A 235 7.96 17.66 26.77
C ALA A 235 9.49 17.76 26.86
N GLY A 236 10.20 16.99 26.04
CA GLY A 236 11.66 17.06 25.94
C GLY A 236 12.42 16.65 27.19
N ASN A 237 11.85 15.79 28.04
CA ASN A 237 12.49 15.29 29.24
C ASN A 237 13.39 14.08 28.90
N PHE A 238 14.53 13.97 29.61
CA PHE A 238 15.51 12.90 29.39
C PHE A 238 15.87 12.17 30.68
N ALA A 239 15.42 10.96 30.86
CA ALA A 239 15.79 10.04 31.93
C ALA A 239 16.88 9.08 31.43
N GLY A 240 18.15 9.46 31.63
CA GLY A 240 19.31 8.72 31.10
C GLY A 240 20.01 7.82 32.10
N GLY A 241 19.84 8.03 33.39
CA GLY A 241 20.41 7.16 34.43
C GLY A 241 19.55 5.91 34.66
N ASP A 242 20.18 4.80 35.01
CA ASP A 242 19.44 3.59 35.38
C ASP A 242 18.56 3.86 36.60
N SER A 243 17.34 3.36 36.57
CA SER A 243 16.31 3.57 37.58
C SER A 243 16.00 5.05 37.85
N SER A 244 16.40 5.95 36.95
CA SER A 244 16.11 7.39 37.13
C SER A 244 14.68 7.72 36.71
N SER A 245 14.13 8.80 37.25
CA SER A 245 12.73 9.14 36.97
C SER A 245 12.50 10.65 36.77
N ILE A 246 11.59 10.96 35.82
CA ILE A 246 11.07 12.30 35.62
C ILE A 246 9.54 12.23 35.57
N SER A 247 8.86 12.90 36.56
CA SER A 247 7.39 12.83 36.55
C SER A 247 6.75 13.73 35.49
N GLY A 248 7.45 14.77 35.02
CA GLY A 248 6.94 15.62 33.96
C GLY A 248 7.68 16.93 33.80
N GLY A 249 6.99 17.96 33.30
CA GLY A 249 7.58 19.26 33.02
C GLY A 249 8.20 19.38 31.65
N GLN A 250 9.17 20.27 31.48
CA GLN A 250 9.78 20.54 30.20
C GLN A 250 11.31 20.59 30.30
N GLY A 251 11.98 19.80 29.45
CA GLY A 251 13.44 19.85 29.31
C GLY A 251 14.20 19.44 30.57
N ASN A 252 13.61 18.63 31.44
CA ASN A 252 14.28 18.12 32.63
C ASN A 252 15.19 16.93 32.28
N MET A 253 16.27 16.75 33.04
CA MET A 253 17.26 15.71 32.77
C MET A 253 17.71 15.00 34.06
N THR A 254 17.79 13.68 33.99
CA THR A 254 18.42 12.83 35.00
C THR A 254 19.48 11.96 34.31
N THR A 255 20.72 11.96 34.76
CA THR A 255 21.81 11.22 34.14
C THR A 255 22.47 10.18 35.03
N ALA A 256 22.31 10.33 36.35
CA ALA A 256 22.87 9.41 37.32
C ALA A 256 21.85 8.32 37.73
N VAL A 257 22.36 7.22 38.24
CA VAL A 257 21.57 6.12 38.77
C VAL A 257 20.67 6.61 39.92
N ALA A 258 19.40 6.19 39.88
CA ALA A 258 18.36 6.48 40.85
C ALA A 258 18.14 8.00 41.10
N SER A 259 18.54 8.85 40.15
CA SER A 259 18.27 10.28 40.24
C SER A 259 16.83 10.62 39.82
N SER A 260 16.29 11.71 40.36
CA SER A 260 14.89 12.05 40.07
C SER A 260 14.63 13.54 39.90
N VAL A 261 13.68 13.88 38.99
CA VAL A 261 13.09 15.21 38.86
C VAL A 261 11.58 15.08 38.90
N SER A 262 10.91 15.73 39.87
CA SER A 262 9.45 15.64 39.95
C SER A 262 8.76 16.52 38.90
N GLY A 263 9.42 17.58 38.38
CA GLY A 263 8.83 18.43 37.36
C GLY A 263 9.55 19.76 37.19
N GLY A 264 8.82 20.77 36.71
CA GLY A 264 9.37 22.09 36.44
C GLY A 264 10.00 22.20 35.04
N ARG A 265 10.96 23.10 34.91
CA ARG A 265 11.58 23.38 33.62
C ARG A 265 13.10 23.38 33.71
N GLY A 266 13.76 22.64 32.83
CA GLY A 266 15.20 22.66 32.69
C GLY A 266 15.97 22.28 33.97
N ASN A 267 15.41 21.38 34.79
CA ASN A 267 16.02 20.90 35.98
C ASN A 267 16.94 19.71 35.75
N PHE A 268 18.04 19.60 36.48
CA PHE A 268 19.04 18.55 36.31
C PHE A 268 19.29 17.79 37.63
N ALA A 269 19.12 16.48 37.61
CA ALA A 269 19.55 15.61 38.72
C ALA A 269 20.66 14.68 38.22
N ASN A 270 21.91 15.08 38.39
CA ASN A 270 23.08 14.43 37.80
C ASN A 270 23.96 13.71 38.86
N GLY A 271 23.66 13.86 40.13
CA GLY A 271 24.29 13.09 41.20
C GLY A 271 23.62 11.74 41.44
N LEU A 272 24.38 10.73 41.85
CA LEU A 272 23.84 9.45 42.29
C LEU A 272 22.80 9.68 43.40
N ASN A 273 21.60 9.12 43.26
CA ASN A 273 20.47 9.31 44.17
C ASN A 273 20.03 10.77 44.36
N ALA A 274 20.45 11.68 43.48
CA ALA A 274 20.10 13.09 43.62
C ALA A 274 18.65 13.38 43.19
N SER A 275 18.07 14.42 43.77
CA SER A 275 16.72 14.80 43.45
C SER A 275 16.48 16.30 43.29
N VAL A 276 15.62 16.66 42.30
CA VAL A 276 15.08 18.01 42.17
C VAL A 276 13.57 17.94 42.23
N THR A 277 12.92 18.59 43.18
CA THR A 277 11.45 18.52 43.28
C THR A 277 10.78 19.35 42.19
N GLY A 278 11.38 20.46 41.74
CA GLY A 278 10.81 21.28 40.68
C GLY A 278 11.51 22.63 40.52
N GLY A 279 10.79 23.63 40.01
CA GLY A 279 11.31 24.97 39.74
C GLY A 279 11.88 25.15 38.34
N ASP A 280 12.79 26.09 38.16
CA ASP A 280 13.34 26.47 36.85
C ASP A 280 14.88 26.49 36.90
N GLY A 281 15.51 25.60 36.10
CA GLY A 281 16.96 25.58 35.93
C GLY A 281 17.76 25.16 37.18
N ASN A 282 17.21 24.32 38.03
CA ASN A 282 17.88 23.84 39.26
C ASN A 282 18.76 22.63 38.97
N SER A 283 19.84 22.45 39.73
CA SER A 283 20.77 21.33 39.57
C SER A 283 21.10 20.64 40.90
N ALA A 284 20.92 19.34 40.94
CA ALA A 284 21.37 18.45 42.01
C ALA A 284 22.50 17.56 41.49
N GLY A 285 23.76 18.01 41.63
CA GLY A 285 24.96 17.34 41.08
C GLY A 285 25.73 16.51 42.08
N GLY A 286 25.58 16.76 43.38
CA GLY A 286 26.20 15.97 44.44
C GLY A 286 25.51 14.64 44.67
N GLU A 287 26.22 13.61 45.13
CA GLU A 287 25.61 12.35 45.54
C GLU A 287 24.56 12.61 46.65
N ALA A 288 23.38 12.02 46.50
CA ALA A 288 22.24 12.18 47.40
C ALA A 288 21.89 13.65 47.70
N SER A 289 22.27 14.58 46.83
CA SER A 289 21.92 15.99 46.99
C SER A 289 20.47 16.25 46.58
N THR A 290 19.88 17.27 47.18
CA THR A 290 18.49 17.64 46.92
C THR A 290 18.32 19.13 46.67
N VAL A 291 17.48 19.50 45.69
CA VAL A 291 16.98 20.86 45.50
C VAL A 291 15.47 20.84 45.60
N SER A 292 14.91 21.56 46.60
CA SER A 292 13.44 21.55 46.79
C SER A 292 12.69 22.39 45.77
N GLY A 293 13.35 23.36 45.12
CA GLY A 293 12.71 24.18 44.10
C GLY A 293 13.43 25.51 43.86
N GLY A 294 12.65 26.51 43.45
CA GLY A 294 13.20 27.83 43.15
C GLY A 294 13.74 27.96 41.73
N ARG A 295 14.69 28.87 41.53
CA ARG A 295 15.28 29.12 40.23
C ARG A 295 16.80 29.17 40.29
N GLY A 296 17.46 28.36 39.45
CA GLY A 296 18.93 28.40 39.36
C GLY A 296 19.67 27.91 40.60
N ASN A 297 19.02 27.15 41.46
CA ASN A 297 19.62 26.60 42.67
C ASN A 297 20.53 25.43 42.34
N ASN A 298 21.63 25.29 43.07
CA ASN A 298 22.65 24.31 42.76
C ASN A 298 23.14 23.60 44.03
N ALA A 299 22.97 22.29 44.08
CA ALA A 299 23.47 21.42 45.16
C ALA A 299 24.60 20.55 44.62
N THR A 300 25.85 20.95 44.78
CA THR A 300 27.02 20.30 44.16
C THR A 300 27.78 19.36 45.08
N SER A 301 27.58 19.49 46.39
CA SER A 301 28.26 18.65 47.37
C SER A 301 27.40 17.42 47.74
N PRO A 302 28.02 16.29 48.10
CA PRO A 302 27.27 15.13 48.59
C PRO A 302 26.38 15.51 49.80
N PHE A 303 25.15 14.96 49.81
CA PHE A 303 24.14 15.16 50.85
C PHE A 303 23.71 16.63 51.07
N GLN A 304 24.05 17.51 50.13
CA GLN A 304 23.66 18.92 50.21
C GLN A 304 22.15 19.05 49.97
N HIS A 305 21.49 19.82 50.80
CA HIS A 305 20.09 20.23 50.58
C HIS A 305 20.04 21.73 50.31
N VAL A 306 19.36 22.10 49.23
CA VAL A 306 19.05 23.49 48.87
C VAL A 306 17.53 23.63 48.85
N PRO A 307 16.94 24.50 49.71
CA PRO A 307 15.50 24.66 49.83
C PRO A 307 14.83 25.28 48.62
#